data_bd9cbbd5391af77b0aef45345ea55855
#
_entry.id   bd9cbbd5391af77b0aef45345ea55855
#
_cell.length_a   1.000
_cell.length_b   1.000
_cell.length_c   1.000
_cell.angle_alpha   90.00
_cell.angle_beta   90.00
_cell.angle_gamma   90.00
#
_symmetry.space_group_name_H-M   'P 1'
#
loop_
_entity.id
_entity.type
_entity.pdbx_description
1 polymer ?
#
loop_
_entity_poly.entity_id
_entity_poly.type
_entity_poly.pdbx_seq_one_letter_code
_entity_poly.pdbx_strand_id
1 'polypeptide(L)'
;MEDPSKLSNFSDGPYVFISNNRLIEKKILNGEVTSRVLKPSSYDTIFTPQKSRYENVENIAALSDIHGQYDLAVEILKNNGIIDRNLDWNFGKGHLVIVGDVFDRGPKINEMLWLLYKLEIQAKETGGRLHFLLGNHEYMVLHKDLRYVHDRYKVSTKLLGLEY
;
A
#
# COMPACT_ATOMS: atom_id res chain seq x y z
N MET A 1 -29.51 5.90 5.63
CA MET A 1 -29.27 5.39 4.26
C MET A 1 -28.36 6.40 3.57
N GLU A 2 -27.19 5.98 3.14
CA GLU A 2 -26.28 6.85 2.37
C GLU A 2 -26.94 7.13 1.00
N ASP A 3 -26.78 8.38 0.53
CA ASP A 3 -27.33 8.85 -0.73
C ASP A 3 -26.75 8.00 -1.90
N PRO A 4 -27.59 7.28 -2.67
CA PRO A 4 -27.10 6.45 -3.79
C PRO A 4 -26.30 7.22 -4.83
N SER A 5 -26.51 8.53 -4.96
CA SER A 5 -25.75 9.38 -5.89
C SER A 5 -24.28 9.53 -5.50
N LYS A 6 -23.92 9.37 -4.21
CA LYS A 6 -22.54 9.40 -3.75
C LYS A 6 -21.76 8.13 -4.06
N LEU A 7 -22.45 7.02 -4.24
CA LEU A 7 -21.82 5.72 -4.55
C LEU A 7 -21.52 5.58 -6.05
N SER A 8 -22.27 6.21 -6.92
CA SER A 8 -22.10 6.12 -8.39
C SER A 8 -20.77 6.68 -8.90
N ASN A 9 -20.08 7.49 -8.10
CA ASN A 9 -18.75 8.03 -8.42
C ASN A 9 -17.63 7.48 -7.54
N PHE A 10 -17.94 6.48 -6.69
CA PHE A 10 -16.97 5.94 -5.77
C PHE A 10 -16.16 4.83 -6.44
N SER A 11 -14.83 5.01 -6.47
CA SER A 11 -13.89 4.01 -6.99
C SER A 11 -12.75 3.80 -6.01
N ASP A 12 -12.36 2.54 -5.78
CA ASP A 12 -11.32 2.18 -4.84
C ASP A 12 -10.71 0.80 -5.14
N GLY A 13 -9.52 0.53 -4.60
CA GLY A 13 -8.79 -0.73 -4.80
C GLY A 13 -7.62 -0.58 -5.80
N PRO A 14 -7.03 -1.70 -6.27
CA PRO A 14 -7.50 -3.08 -6.05
C PRO A 14 -7.28 -3.57 -4.62
N TYR A 15 -8.11 -4.52 -4.22
CA TYR A 15 -7.95 -5.32 -3.00
C TYR A 15 -7.70 -6.78 -3.39
N VAL A 16 -6.74 -7.43 -2.74
CA VAL A 16 -6.39 -8.82 -3.02
C VAL A 16 -6.71 -9.69 -1.81
N PHE A 17 -7.55 -10.69 -2.02
CA PHE A 17 -8.00 -11.62 -1.00
C PHE A 17 -7.47 -13.01 -1.25
N ILE A 18 -7.11 -13.71 -0.17
CA ILE A 18 -6.77 -15.13 -0.20
C ILE A 18 -8.05 -15.93 0.09
N SER A 19 -8.48 -16.73 -0.85
CA SER A 19 -9.63 -17.61 -0.69
C SER A 19 -9.37 -18.96 -1.37
N ASN A 20 -9.51 -20.07 -0.61
CA ASN A 20 -9.32 -21.43 -1.12
C ASN A 20 -8.01 -21.62 -1.92
N ASN A 21 -6.90 -21.14 -1.38
CA ASN A 21 -5.57 -21.16 -2.04
C ASN A 21 -5.50 -20.40 -3.39
N ARG A 22 -6.38 -19.44 -3.60
CA ARG A 22 -6.37 -18.56 -4.78
C ARG A 22 -6.31 -17.11 -4.33
N LEU A 23 -5.67 -16.27 -5.12
CA LEU A 23 -5.76 -14.83 -4.95
C LEU A 23 -6.91 -14.29 -5.81
N ILE A 24 -7.77 -13.52 -5.18
CA ILE A 24 -8.92 -12.89 -5.82
C ILE A 24 -8.73 -11.38 -5.72
N GLU A 25 -8.58 -10.73 -6.86
CA GLU A 25 -8.59 -9.26 -6.94
C GLU A 25 -10.03 -8.77 -6.99
N LYS A 26 -10.36 -7.80 -6.15
CA LYS A 26 -11.61 -7.04 -6.21
C LYS A 26 -11.31 -5.56 -6.41
N LYS A 27 -12.11 -4.89 -7.23
CA LYS A 27 -12.08 -3.44 -7.44
C LYS A 27 -13.48 -2.88 -7.32
N ILE A 28 -13.56 -1.68 -6.81
CA ILE A 28 -14.78 -0.89 -6.81
C ILE A 28 -14.63 0.15 -7.92
N LEU A 29 -15.53 0.14 -8.89
CA LEU A 29 -15.58 1.11 -9.99
C LEU A 29 -16.99 1.69 -10.05
N ASN A 30 -17.11 2.99 -9.84
CA ASN A 30 -18.40 3.70 -9.86
C ASN A 30 -19.46 3.04 -8.93
N GLY A 31 -19.04 2.60 -7.75
CA GLY A 31 -19.91 1.93 -6.77
C GLY A 31 -20.16 0.43 -7.02
N GLU A 32 -19.70 -0.10 -8.14
CA GLU A 32 -19.84 -1.53 -8.48
C GLU A 32 -18.59 -2.32 -8.16
N VAL A 33 -18.76 -3.52 -7.59
CA VAL A 33 -17.64 -4.42 -7.27
C VAL A 33 -17.40 -5.37 -8.43
N THR A 34 -16.20 -5.32 -8.97
CA THR A 34 -15.70 -6.30 -9.95
C THR A 34 -14.73 -7.26 -9.26
N SER A 35 -14.68 -8.51 -9.73
CA SER A 35 -13.81 -9.55 -9.14
C SER A 35 -13.18 -10.41 -10.22
N ARG A 36 -11.90 -10.75 -10.03
CA ARG A 36 -11.20 -11.73 -10.89
C ARG A 36 -10.24 -12.59 -10.07
N VAL A 37 -10.07 -13.83 -10.50
CA VAL A 37 -9.02 -14.71 -9.95
C VAL A 37 -7.69 -14.35 -10.60
N LEU A 38 -6.66 -14.13 -9.80
CA LEU A 38 -5.31 -13.90 -10.29
C LEU A 38 -4.67 -15.23 -10.70
N LYS A 39 -3.89 -15.22 -11.79
CA LYS A 39 -3.12 -16.39 -12.21
C LYS A 39 -1.97 -16.64 -11.23
N PRO A 40 -1.63 -17.91 -10.91
CA PRO A 40 -0.50 -18.21 -10.03
C PRO A 40 0.83 -17.58 -10.46
N SER A 41 1.03 -17.38 -11.76
CA SER A 41 2.22 -16.74 -12.31
C SER A 41 2.29 -15.21 -12.10
N SER A 42 1.23 -14.61 -11.55
CA SER A 42 1.16 -13.15 -11.32
C SER A 42 1.56 -12.73 -9.92
N TYR A 43 2.01 -13.67 -9.08
CA TYR A 43 2.45 -13.39 -7.70
C TYR A 43 3.41 -14.47 -7.20
N ASP A 44 4.27 -14.09 -6.25
CA ASP A 44 5.16 -15.02 -5.58
C ASP A 44 4.38 -15.90 -4.60
N THR A 45 4.59 -17.21 -4.69
CA THR A 45 3.98 -18.20 -3.78
C THR A 45 4.90 -18.58 -2.62
N ILE A 46 6.15 -18.15 -2.67
CA ILE A 46 7.17 -18.43 -1.65
C ILE A 46 7.64 -17.11 -1.07
N PHE A 47 7.44 -16.95 0.23
CA PHE A 47 7.95 -15.80 0.96
C PHE A 47 9.27 -16.15 1.64
N THR A 48 10.30 -15.35 1.38
CA THR A 48 11.59 -15.43 2.09
C THR A 48 11.73 -14.18 2.95
N PRO A 49 11.83 -14.32 4.29
CA PRO A 49 12.02 -13.19 5.16
C PRO A 49 13.27 -12.39 4.80
N GLN A 50 13.16 -11.07 4.87
CA GLN A 50 14.32 -10.19 4.67
C GLN A 50 15.31 -10.35 5.83
N LYS A 51 16.58 -10.05 5.55
CA LYS A 51 17.60 -9.98 6.60
C LYS A 51 17.26 -8.84 7.57
N SER A 52 17.59 -9.01 8.85
CA SER A 52 17.43 -7.97 9.86
C SER A 52 18.62 -7.01 9.95
N ARG A 53 19.74 -7.35 9.31
CA ARG A 53 20.98 -6.57 9.30
C ARG A 53 21.54 -6.45 7.90
N TYR A 54 21.91 -5.23 7.55
CA TYR A 54 22.57 -4.87 6.29
C TYR A 54 23.86 -4.12 6.59
N GLU A 55 24.90 -4.35 5.78
CA GLU A 55 26.21 -3.73 5.89
C GLU A 55 26.58 -3.08 4.56
N ASN A 56 27.43 -2.05 4.61
CA ASN A 56 27.90 -1.31 3.44
C ASN A 56 26.77 -0.67 2.60
N VAL A 57 25.73 -0.17 3.28
CA VAL A 57 24.66 0.58 2.64
C VAL A 57 25.13 2.03 2.47
N GLU A 58 25.27 2.48 1.23
CA GLU A 58 25.81 3.80 0.92
C GLU A 58 24.78 4.92 1.14
N ASN A 59 23.53 4.67 0.77
CA ASN A 59 22.46 5.66 0.85
C ASN A 59 21.27 5.08 1.61
N ILE A 60 20.80 5.80 2.60
CA ILE A 60 19.61 5.44 3.39
C ILE A 60 18.71 6.67 3.45
N ALA A 61 17.42 6.44 3.14
CA ALA A 61 16.36 7.40 3.38
C ALA A 61 15.32 6.78 4.30
N ALA A 62 14.70 7.58 5.15
CA ALA A 62 13.60 7.14 6.01
C ALA A 62 12.42 8.12 5.89
N LEU A 63 11.21 7.58 5.86
CA LEU A 63 9.97 8.34 5.83
C LEU A 63 8.97 7.69 6.78
N SER A 64 8.26 8.50 7.56
CA SER A 64 7.28 8.07 8.56
C SER A 64 6.02 8.90 8.49
N ASP A 65 4.96 8.44 9.18
CA ASP A 65 3.73 9.21 9.42
C ASP A 65 3.06 9.74 8.15
N ILE A 66 2.99 8.89 7.12
CA ILE A 66 2.41 9.24 5.82
C ILE A 66 0.90 9.43 5.92
N HIS A 67 0.22 8.59 6.73
CA HIS A 67 -1.20 8.70 7.04
C HIS A 67 -2.09 8.97 5.82
N GLY A 68 -1.90 8.20 4.75
CA GLY A 68 -2.68 8.33 3.52
C GLY A 68 -2.47 9.64 2.76
N GLN A 69 -1.42 10.42 3.06
CA GLN A 69 -1.02 11.64 2.34
C GLN A 69 -0.15 11.29 1.12
N TYR A 70 -0.67 10.47 0.24
CA TYR A 70 0.03 9.93 -0.92
C TYR A 70 0.70 10.99 -1.79
N ASP A 71 -0.02 12.07 -2.12
CA ASP A 71 0.50 13.09 -3.03
C ASP A 71 1.73 13.79 -2.43
N LEU A 72 1.69 14.11 -1.13
CA LEU A 72 2.80 14.69 -0.40
C LEU A 72 3.99 13.71 -0.31
N ALA A 73 3.71 12.44 0.00
CA ALA A 73 4.75 11.41 0.05
C ALA A 73 5.46 11.24 -1.32
N VAL A 74 4.69 11.22 -2.41
CA VAL A 74 5.22 11.17 -3.79
C VAL A 74 6.10 12.38 -4.08
N GLU A 75 5.68 13.58 -3.69
CA GLU A 75 6.47 14.80 -3.86
C GLU A 75 7.80 14.73 -3.09
N ILE A 76 7.76 14.29 -1.83
CA ILE A 76 8.96 14.10 -1.00
C ILE A 76 9.91 13.08 -1.65
N LEU A 77 9.40 11.93 -2.07
CA LEU A 77 10.21 10.88 -2.68
C LEU A 77 10.86 11.34 -4.00
N LYS A 78 10.12 12.11 -4.83
CA LYS A 78 10.65 12.70 -6.09
C LYS A 78 11.72 13.73 -5.83
N ASN A 79 11.48 14.66 -4.91
CA ASN A 79 12.40 15.75 -4.61
C ASN A 79 13.71 15.26 -4.00
N ASN A 80 13.70 14.08 -3.37
CA ASN A 80 14.90 13.43 -2.83
C ASN A 80 15.53 12.40 -3.78
N GLY A 81 15.04 12.30 -5.02
CA GLY A 81 15.60 11.40 -6.04
C GLY A 81 15.39 9.91 -5.76
N ILE A 82 14.48 9.55 -4.87
CA ILE A 82 14.18 8.17 -4.51
C ILE A 82 13.33 7.50 -5.60
N ILE A 83 12.41 8.26 -6.18
CA ILE A 83 11.62 7.85 -7.34
C ILE A 83 11.74 8.88 -8.47
N ASP A 84 11.55 8.43 -9.69
CA ASP A 84 11.54 9.29 -10.88
C ASP A 84 10.16 9.92 -11.16
N ARG A 85 10.02 10.58 -12.32
CA ARG A 85 8.76 11.22 -12.74
C ARG A 85 7.65 10.21 -13.02
N ASN A 86 7.99 8.97 -13.37
CA ASN A 86 7.07 7.87 -13.65
C ASN A 86 6.69 7.06 -12.40
N LEU A 87 7.17 7.50 -11.23
CA LEU A 87 7.04 6.78 -9.95
C LEU A 87 7.80 5.44 -9.95
N ASP A 88 8.89 5.34 -10.69
CA ASP A 88 9.77 4.19 -10.70
C ASP A 88 10.95 4.42 -9.74
N TRP A 89 11.52 3.33 -9.23
CA TRP A 89 12.66 3.38 -8.33
C TRP A 89 13.89 4.04 -8.99
N ASN A 90 14.41 5.07 -8.38
CA ASN A 90 15.55 5.84 -8.86
C ASN A 90 16.70 5.95 -7.85
N PHE A 91 16.63 5.20 -6.74
CA PHE A 91 17.60 5.29 -5.64
C PHE A 91 18.74 4.25 -5.75
N GLY A 92 18.83 3.53 -6.87
CA GLY A 92 19.87 2.56 -7.15
C GLY A 92 19.98 1.50 -6.04
N LYS A 93 21.18 1.35 -5.47
CA LYS A 93 21.48 0.42 -4.36
C LYS A 93 21.11 0.98 -2.98
N GLY A 94 20.48 2.14 -2.91
CA GLY A 94 20.05 2.75 -1.65
C GLY A 94 18.96 1.96 -0.94
N HIS A 95 18.77 2.26 0.33
CA HIS A 95 17.70 1.69 1.15
C HIS A 95 16.70 2.77 1.53
N LEU A 96 15.41 2.54 1.21
CA LEU A 96 14.30 3.34 1.71
C LEU A 96 13.64 2.59 2.87
N VAL A 97 13.49 3.25 4.01
CA VAL A 97 12.82 2.71 5.18
C VAL A 97 11.53 3.49 5.42
N ILE A 98 10.39 2.83 5.29
CA ILE A 98 9.10 3.35 5.75
C ILE A 98 8.93 2.93 7.20
N VAL A 99 8.95 3.91 8.10
CA VAL A 99 8.98 3.70 9.57
C VAL A 99 7.55 3.68 10.14
N GLY A 100 6.63 3.05 9.43
CA GLY A 100 5.24 2.88 9.84
C GLY A 100 4.35 4.11 9.64
N ASP A 101 3.16 4.02 10.19
CA ASP A 101 2.10 5.02 10.15
C ASP A 101 1.74 5.51 8.74
N VAL A 102 1.64 4.54 7.82
CA VAL A 102 1.04 4.73 6.49
C VAL A 102 -0.48 4.78 6.61
N PHE A 103 -1.02 4.02 7.57
CA PHE A 103 -2.46 3.85 7.80
C PHE A 103 -3.08 5.05 8.49
N ASP A 104 -4.42 5.08 8.42
CA ASP A 104 -5.31 6.04 9.08
C ASP A 104 -5.27 7.47 8.53
N ARG A 105 -6.22 8.28 8.98
CA ARG A 105 -6.41 9.72 8.76
C ARG A 105 -6.69 10.11 7.31
N GLY A 106 -5.80 9.79 6.37
CA GLY A 106 -5.93 10.22 4.97
C GLY A 106 -6.63 9.20 4.08
N PRO A 107 -7.08 9.63 2.89
CA PRO A 107 -7.90 8.81 2.00
C PRO A 107 -7.12 7.94 1.02
N LYS A 108 -5.80 8.06 0.90
CA LYS A 108 -5.00 7.42 -0.17
C LYS A 108 -3.99 6.41 0.38
N ILE A 109 -4.42 5.56 1.33
CA ILE A 109 -3.59 4.49 1.91
C ILE A 109 -3.31 3.41 0.86
N ASN A 110 -4.34 2.98 0.12
CA ASN A 110 -4.20 1.93 -0.89
C ASN A 110 -3.22 2.33 -1.99
N GLU A 111 -3.32 3.57 -2.47
CA GLU A 111 -2.41 4.11 -3.47
C GLU A 111 -0.97 4.08 -2.97
N MET A 112 -0.76 4.43 -1.69
CA MET A 112 0.58 4.38 -1.08
C MET A 112 1.10 2.96 -0.95
N LEU A 113 0.30 2.03 -0.45
CA LEU A 113 0.71 0.62 -0.31
C LEU A 113 1.07 -0.02 -1.67
N TRP A 114 0.31 0.26 -2.72
CA TRP A 114 0.62 -0.24 -4.06
C TRP A 114 1.89 0.38 -4.64
N LEU A 115 2.14 1.67 -4.37
CA LEU A 115 3.40 2.30 -4.74
C LEU A 115 4.57 1.62 -4.02
N LEU A 116 4.48 1.44 -2.69
CA LEU A 116 5.54 0.80 -1.91
C LEU A 116 5.81 -0.63 -2.38
N TYR A 117 4.76 -1.41 -2.68
CA TYR A 117 4.89 -2.77 -3.22
C TYR A 117 5.62 -2.78 -4.57
N LYS A 118 5.26 -1.87 -5.49
CA LYS A 118 5.97 -1.69 -6.78
C LYS A 118 7.43 -1.35 -6.56
N LEU A 119 7.72 -0.38 -5.69
CA LEU A 119 9.08 0.08 -5.41
C LEU A 119 9.94 -1.00 -4.73
N GLU A 120 9.36 -1.85 -3.90
CA GLU A 120 10.08 -2.99 -3.29
C GLU A 120 10.63 -3.95 -4.35
N ILE A 121 9.81 -4.26 -5.36
CA ILE A 121 10.21 -5.13 -6.47
C ILE A 121 11.36 -4.48 -7.25
N GLN A 122 11.18 -3.23 -7.68
CA GLN A 122 12.16 -2.49 -8.47
C GLN A 122 13.47 -2.24 -7.71
N ALA A 123 13.41 -1.97 -6.41
CA ALA A 123 14.59 -1.81 -5.57
C ALA A 123 15.45 -3.09 -5.55
N LYS A 124 14.81 -4.26 -5.40
CA LYS A 124 15.51 -5.56 -5.44
C LYS A 124 16.24 -5.78 -6.76
N GLU A 125 15.66 -5.40 -7.88
CA GLU A 125 16.24 -5.55 -9.22
C GLU A 125 17.53 -4.73 -9.39
N THR A 126 17.63 -3.58 -8.73
CA THR A 126 18.82 -2.71 -8.76
C THR A 126 19.82 -2.99 -7.64
N GLY A 127 19.54 -3.95 -6.76
CA GLY A 127 20.36 -4.28 -5.59
C GLY A 127 20.11 -3.38 -4.38
N GLY A 128 19.13 -2.47 -4.46
CA GLY A 128 18.60 -1.68 -3.35
C GLY A 128 17.56 -2.42 -2.53
N ARG A 129 16.92 -1.72 -1.60
CA ARG A 129 15.86 -2.27 -0.74
C ARG A 129 14.85 -1.21 -0.33
N LEU A 130 13.60 -1.64 -0.26
CA LEU A 130 12.57 -0.95 0.48
C LEU A 130 12.20 -1.79 1.71
N HIS A 131 12.16 -1.16 2.86
CA HIS A 131 11.76 -1.76 4.13
C HIS A 131 10.48 -1.09 4.60
N PHE A 132 9.44 -1.88 4.88
CA PHE A 132 8.20 -1.40 5.46
C PHE A 132 8.08 -1.95 6.88
N LEU A 133 8.14 -1.06 7.87
CA LEU A 133 7.95 -1.37 9.27
C LEU A 133 6.53 -1.00 9.68
N LEU A 134 5.99 -1.70 10.66
CA LEU A 134 4.67 -1.39 11.21
C LEU A 134 4.81 -0.34 12.31
N GLY A 135 4.06 0.75 12.20
CA GLY A 135 3.88 1.74 13.24
C GLY A 135 2.71 1.41 14.16
N ASN A 136 2.40 2.33 15.07
CA ASN A 136 1.28 2.10 16.00
C ASN A 136 -0.08 2.14 15.29
N HIS A 137 -0.24 2.89 14.21
CA HIS A 137 -1.49 2.93 13.45
C HIS A 137 -1.78 1.65 12.68
N GLU A 138 -0.77 0.98 12.12
CA GLU A 138 -0.93 -0.36 11.57
C GLU A 138 -1.37 -1.35 12.65
N TYR A 139 -0.74 -1.30 13.85
CA TYR A 139 -1.16 -2.14 14.99
C TYR A 139 -2.57 -1.85 15.46
N MET A 140 -3.00 -0.58 15.48
CA MET A 140 -4.37 -0.22 15.83
C MET A 140 -5.37 -0.91 14.91
N VAL A 141 -5.21 -0.80 13.60
CA VAL A 141 -6.10 -1.43 12.61
C VAL A 141 -6.08 -2.96 12.73
N LEU A 142 -4.91 -3.57 12.88
CA LEU A 142 -4.78 -5.02 13.10
C LEU A 142 -5.50 -5.51 14.36
N HIS A 143 -5.64 -4.67 15.38
CA HIS A 143 -6.36 -4.96 16.61
C HIS A 143 -7.81 -4.42 16.62
N LYS A 144 -8.33 -4.03 15.44
CA LYS A 144 -9.69 -3.48 15.26
C LYS A 144 -9.96 -2.16 16.00
N ASP A 145 -8.92 -1.40 16.28
CA ASP A 145 -9.08 -0.01 16.72
C ASP A 145 -9.19 0.90 15.49
N LEU A 146 -10.41 1.23 15.14
CA LEU A 146 -10.77 1.91 13.90
C LEU A 146 -11.05 3.40 14.08
N ARG A 147 -10.64 3.98 15.21
CA ARG A 147 -10.96 5.38 15.56
C ARG A 147 -10.49 6.40 14.53
N TYR A 148 -9.39 6.12 13.85
CA TYR A 148 -8.75 7.02 12.91
C TYR A 148 -8.90 6.59 11.44
N VAL A 149 -9.59 5.48 11.19
CA VAL A 149 -9.83 4.99 9.82
C VAL A 149 -10.68 6.00 9.05
N HIS A 150 -10.18 6.42 7.89
CA HIS A 150 -10.87 7.35 7.02
C HIS A 150 -12.18 6.74 6.47
N ASP A 151 -13.24 7.54 6.39
CA ASP A 151 -14.58 7.07 5.99
C ASP A 151 -14.63 6.39 4.62
N ARG A 152 -13.72 6.77 3.70
CA ARG A 152 -13.57 6.07 2.41
C ARG A 152 -13.45 4.54 2.59
N TYR A 153 -12.64 4.09 3.56
CA TYR A 153 -12.41 2.66 3.77
C TYR A 153 -13.60 1.96 4.43
N LYS A 154 -14.39 2.66 5.23
CA LYS A 154 -15.66 2.14 5.74
C LYS A 154 -16.66 1.91 4.60
N VAL A 155 -16.70 2.81 3.60
CA VAL A 155 -17.51 2.65 2.40
C VAL A 155 -17.01 1.47 1.56
N SER A 156 -15.70 1.37 1.31
CA SER A 156 -15.09 0.27 0.57
C SER A 156 -15.40 -1.08 1.21
N THR A 157 -15.23 -1.21 2.52
CA THR A 157 -15.49 -2.43 3.29
C THR A 157 -16.95 -2.87 3.14
N LYS A 158 -17.88 -1.93 3.29
CA LYS A 158 -19.30 -2.18 3.14
C LYS A 158 -19.66 -2.68 1.73
N LEU A 159 -19.13 -2.03 0.67
CA LEU A 159 -19.35 -2.43 -0.72
C LEU A 159 -18.75 -3.80 -1.01
N LEU A 160 -17.60 -4.13 -0.44
CA LEU A 160 -16.94 -5.43 -0.59
C LEU A 160 -17.65 -6.56 0.18
N GLY A 161 -18.64 -6.24 1.03
CA GLY A 161 -19.33 -7.22 1.89
C GLY A 161 -18.44 -7.75 3.02
N LEU A 162 -17.57 -6.89 3.54
CA LEU A 162 -16.66 -7.21 4.64
C LEU A 162 -17.12 -6.54 5.93
N GLU A 163 -16.73 -7.13 7.06
CA GLU A 163 -16.76 -6.49 8.38
C GLU A 163 -15.32 -6.07 8.76
N TYR A 164 -15.21 -4.93 9.45
CA TYR A 164 -13.94 -4.53 10.04
C TYR A 164 -13.59 -5.40 11.24
#